data_21c760d0d58283ba70f77227e253750f
#
_entry.id   21c760d0d58283ba70f77227e253750f
#
_cell.length_a   1.000
_cell.length_b   1.000
_cell.length_c   1.000
_cell.angle_alpha   90.00
_cell.angle_beta   90.00
_cell.angle_gamma   90.00
#
_symmetry.space_group_name_H-M   'P 1'
#
loop_
_entity.id
_entity.type
_entity.pdbx_description
1 polymer ?
#
loop_
_entity_poly.entity_id
_entity_poly.type
_entity_poly.pdbx_seq_one_letter_code
_entity_poly.pdbx_strand_id
1 'polypeptide(L)'
;MAILGNKTNEVQSAAQKVKVKTTTTTIVAENHPSRNGLSIVNTGSQNVWLGFGKAAVENEGALLTPGGSWNGMHGPMLWTGSVMGIAPAGETSVTVTEV
;
A
#
# COMPACT_ATOMS: atom_id res chain seq x y z
N MET A 1 -10.68 12.43 26.83
CA MET A 1 -10.02 12.08 26.50
C MET A 1 -9.66 11.86 26.20
N ALA A 2 -10.03 12.08 26.10
CA ALA A 2 -9.44 11.76 25.71
C ALA A 2 -9.21 11.70 25.42
N ILE A 3 -9.65 12.05 25.51
CA ILE A 3 -9.10 11.91 25.22
C ILE A 3 -8.83 11.74 24.90
N LEU A 4 -9.26 12.00 24.98
CA LEU A 4 -8.72 11.69 24.56
C LEU A 4 -8.39 11.37 24.20
N GLY A 5 -8.73 11.51 24.27
CA GLY A 5 -8.19 11.00 23.72
C GLY A 5 -8.05 10.99 23.20
N ASN A 6 -8.19 11.14 23.27
CA ASN A 6 -7.78 11.08 22.63
C ASN A 6 -7.62 11.18 21.98
N LYS A 7 -7.94 11.38 21.89
CA LYS A 7 -7.58 11.42 21.12
C LYS A 7 -7.11 11.79 20.51
N THR A 8 -7.25 12.10 20.45
CA THR A 8 -6.53 12.31 19.70
C THR A 8 -6.30 12.51 18.98
N ASN A 9 -6.86 12.86 18.89
CA ASN A 9 -6.48 12.85 17.92
C ASN A 9 -5.43 12.74 17.18
N GLU A 10 -5.33 12.46 17.56
CA GLU A 10 -4.15 12.20 16.79
C GLU A 10 -4.41 11.16 15.73
N VAL A 11 -3.76 11.34 14.59
CA VAL A 11 -3.90 10.38 13.52
C VAL A 11 -2.97 9.22 13.81
N GLN A 12 -3.53 8.05 13.88
CA GLN A 12 -2.76 6.83 14.05
C GLN A 12 -2.48 6.24 12.70
N SER A 13 -1.23 6.04 12.38
CA SER A 13 -0.94 5.26 11.19
C SER A 13 -1.28 3.81 11.49
N ALA A 14 -2.05 3.21 10.60
CA ALA A 14 -2.46 1.82 10.74
C ALA A 14 -1.62 0.99 9.78
N ALA A 15 -0.63 0.29 10.32
CA ALA A 15 0.18 -0.62 9.52
C ALA A 15 -0.60 -1.92 9.36
N GLN A 16 -0.78 -2.35 8.13
CA GLN A 16 -1.55 -3.53 7.79
C GLN A 16 -0.73 -4.46 6.92
N LYS A 17 -0.72 -5.75 7.25
CA LYS A 17 -0.08 -6.75 6.41
C LYS A 17 -1.12 -7.25 5.41
N VAL A 18 -0.77 -7.22 4.14
CA VAL A 18 -1.66 -7.64 3.06
C VAL A 18 -0.99 -8.75 2.27
N LYS A 19 -1.71 -9.83 2.03
CA LYS A 19 -1.23 -10.93 1.23
C LYS A 19 -1.42 -10.60 -0.24
N VAL A 20 -0.37 -10.72 -1.04
CA VAL A 20 -0.40 -10.45 -2.47
C VAL A 20 -0.32 -11.79 -3.20
N LYS A 21 -1.29 -12.04 -4.04
CA LYS A 21 -1.43 -13.32 -4.73
C LYS A 21 -0.73 -13.31 -6.08
N THR A 22 -0.73 -14.46 -6.74
CA THR A 22 -0.17 -14.58 -8.09
C THR A 22 -1.09 -13.98 -9.15
N THR A 23 -2.29 -13.57 -8.76
CA THR A 23 -3.21 -12.80 -9.59
C THR A 23 -3.33 -11.42 -8.97
N THR A 24 -3.81 -10.44 -9.74
CA THR A 24 -3.97 -9.08 -9.24
C THR A 24 -4.82 -9.07 -7.96
N THR A 25 -4.34 -8.35 -6.96
CA THR A 25 -4.92 -8.32 -5.62
C THR A 25 -5.02 -6.88 -5.16
N THR A 26 -6.12 -6.51 -4.52
CA THR A 26 -6.24 -5.17 -3.94
C THR A 26 -5.33 -5.09 -2.72
N ILE A 27 -4.33 -4.20 -2.78
CA ILE A 27 -3.46 -3.94 -1.64
C ILE A 27 -4.09 -2.87 -0.76
N VAL A 28 -4.55 -1.78 -1.36
CA VAL A 28 -5.24 -0.73 -0.60
C VAL A 28 -6.37 -0.18 -1.46
N ALA A 29 -7.54 -0.02 -0.85
CA ALA A 29 -8.71 0.51 -1.52
C ALA A 29 -8.56 2.01 -1.73
N GLU A 30 -9.30 2.52 -2.68
CA GLU A 30 -9.41 3.97 -2.88
C GLU A 30 -9.87 4.62 -1.59
N ASN A 31 -9.21 5.71 -1.21
CA ASN A 31 -9.56 6.45 0.00
C ASN A 31 -9.42 7.94 -0.27
N HIS A 32 -10.30 8.43 -1.07
CA HIS A 32 -10.28 9.78 -1.58
C HIS A 32 -11.51 10.51 -1.02
N PRO A 33 -11.36 11.69 -0.44
CA PRO A 33 -10.16 12.52 -0.32
C PRO A 33 -9.43 12.38 1.02
N SER A 34 -9.67 11.34 1.79
CA SER A 34 -9.25 11.25 3.19
C SER A 34 -7.80 10.84 3.41
N ARG A 35 -7.17 10.23 2.42
CA ARG A 35 -5.79 9.78 2.57
C ARG A 35 -4.81 10.95 2.49
N ASN A 36 -3.89 11.01 3.46
CA ASN A 36 -2.85 12.03 3.48
C ASN A 36 -1.47 11.47 3.21
N GLY A 37 -1.30 10.17 3.31
CA GLY A 37 -0.04 9.53 3.01
C GLY A 37 -0.22 8.04 2.85
N LEU A 38 0.70 7.41 2.10
CA LEU A 38 0.64 6.00 1.80
C LEU A 38 2.06 5.46 1.65
N SER A 39 2.34 4.36 2.35
CA SER A 39 3.60 3.66 2.22
C SER A 39 3.32 2.18 2.04
N ILE A 40 3.99 1.56 1.09
CA ILE A 40 3.86 0.14 0.83
C ILE A 40 5.26 -0.45 0.82
N VAL A 41 5.51 -1.42 1.70
CA VAL A 41 6.81 -2.07 1.82
C VAL A 41 6.64 -3.55 1.53
N ASN A 42 7.48 -4.08 0.66
CA ASN A 42 7.48 -5.51 0.40
C ASN A 42 8.22 -6.21 1.54
N THR A 43 7.47 -6.77 2.47
CA THR A 43 8.03 -7.46 3.64
C THR A 43 8.10 -8.97 3.43
N GLY A 44 7.76 -9.43 2.23
CA GLY A 44 7.80 -10.85 1.91
C GLY A 44 9.06 -11.23 1.15
N SER A 45 9.02 -12.39 0.50
CA SER A 45 10.18 -12.95 -0.17
C SER A 45 10.10 -12.96 -1.69
N GLN A 46 9.00 -12.48 -2.26
CA GLN A 46 8.80 -12.47 -3.71
C GLN A 46 8.65 -11.04 -4.21
N ASN A 47 8.98 -10.82 -5.47
CA ASN A 47 8.78 -9.52 -6.11
C ASN A 47 7.29 -9.23 -6.26
N VAL A 48 6.93 -7.96 -6.10
CA VAL A 48 5.55 -7.48 -6.25
C VAL A 48 5.54 -6.35 -7.26
N TRP A 49 4.65 -6.41 -8.22
CA TRP A 49 4.41 -5.32 -9.16
C TRP A 49 3.15 -4.59 -8.72
N LEU A 50 3.21 -3.25 -8.68
CA LEU A 50 2.09 -2.42 -8.26
C LEU A 50 1.39 -1.81 -9.47
N GLY A 51 0.05 -1.83 -9.44
CA GLY A 51 -0.78 -1.12 -10.39
C GLY A 51 -1.57 -0.06 -9.64
N PHE A 52 -1.68 1.12 -10.21
CA PHE A 52 -2.33 2.27 -9.57
C PHE A 52 -3.66 2.54 -10.25
N GLY A 53 -4.75 2.24 -9.54
CA GLY A 53 -6.10 2.45 -10.06
C GLY A 53 -6.52 1.46 -11.12
N LYS A 54 -5.75 0.39 -11.31
CA LYS A 54 -6.04 -0.63 -12.31
C LYS A 54 -5.40 -1.93 -11.88
N ALA A 55 -5.72 -3.02 -12.58
CA ALA A 55 -5.14 -4.33 -12.29
C ALA A 55 -3.62 -4.27 -12.40
N ALA A 56 -2.94 -4.94 -11.47
CA ALA A 56 -1.49 -5.05 -11.51
C ALA A 56 -1.09 -6.09 -12.57
N VAL A 57 -0.05 -5.78 -13.34
CA VAL A 57 0.43 -6.63 -14.41
C VAL A 57 1.93 -6.76 -14.27
N GLU A 58 2.43 -7.98 -14.42
CA GLU A 58 3.87 -8.25 -14.38
C GLU A 58 4.59 -7.39 -15.42
N ASN A 59 5.72 -6.80 -15.00
CA ASN A 59 6.56 -5.93 -15.82
C ASN A 59 5.92 -4.59 -16.16
N GLU A 60 4.85 -4.20 -15.46
CA GLU A 60 4.22 -2.90 -15.63
C GLU A 60 4.03 -2.27 -14.25
N GLY A 61 4.17 -0.95 -14.19
CA GLY A 61 4.01 -0.22 -12.95
C GLY A 61 5.28 -0.20 -12.12
N ALA A 62 5.14 -0.25 -10.81
CA ALA A 62 6.26 -0.15 -9.88
C ALA A 62 6.65 -1.52 -9.35
N LEU A 63 7.93 -1.85 -9.45
CA LEU A 63 8.43 -3.12 -8.91
C LEU A 63 8.91 -2.91 -7.47
N LEU A 64 8.42 -3.74 -6.57
CA LEU A 64 8.94 -3.82 -5.20
C LEU A 64 9.61 -5.17 -5.03
N THR A 65 10.94 -5.15 -4.95
CA THR A 65 11.70 -6.34 -4.57
C THR A 65 11.56 -6.53 -3.05
N PRO A 66 11.91 -7.72 -2.51
CA PRO A 66 11.89 -7.89 -1.06
C PRO A 66 12.68 -6.78 -0.36
N GLY A 67 12.04 -6.12 0.59
CA GLY A 67 12.61 -4.96 1.28
C GLY A 67 12.41 -3.64 0.57
N GLY A 68 11.94 -3.64 -0.67
CA GLY A 68 11.67 -2.41 -1.40
C GLY A 68 10.39 -1.74 -0.93
N SER A 69 10.26 -0.44 -1.22
CA SER A 69 9.10 0.31 -0.79
C SER A 69 8.68 1.33 -1.83
N TRP A 70 7.40 1.68 -1.78
CA TRP A 70 6.84 2.79 -2.53
C TRP A 70 6.16 3.72 -1.55
N ASN A 71 6.42 5.01 -1.68
CA ASN A 71 5.87 6.01 -0.78
C ASN A 71 5.28 7.16 -1.56
N GLY A 72 4.03 7.51 -1.24
CA GLY A 72 3.37 8.68 -1.80
C GLY A 72 2.79 9.48 -0.66
N MET A 73 3.58 10.39 -0.11
CA MET A 73 3.25 11.00 1.16
C MET A 73 2.57 12.35 1.08
N HIS A 74 2.95 13.21 0.14
CA HIS A 74 2.46 14.58 0.15
C HIS A 74 2.35 15.15 -1.24
N GLY A 75 1.45 16.14 -1.38
CA GLY A 75 1.36 16.98 -2.55
C GLY A 75 1.13 16.18 -3.83
N PRO A 76 1.82 16.55 -4.91
CA PRO A 76 1.57 15.90 -6.21
C PRO A 76 1.96 14.43 -6.25
N MET A 77 2.71 13.95 -5.26
CA MET A 77 3.10 12.54 -5.20
C MET A 77 2.12 11.70 -4.42
N LEU A 78 1.11 12.31 -3.80
CA LEU A 78 0.10 11.56 -3.06
C LEU A 78 -0.84 10.87 -4.01
N TRP A 79 -1.00 9.56 -3.81
CA TRP A 79 -1.97 8.76 -4.56
C TRP A 79 -3.11 8.39 -3.64
N THR A 80 -4.33 8.76 -4.00
CA THR A 80 -5.53 8.48 -3.20
C THR A 80 -6.40 7.39 -3.80
N GLY A 81 -6.07 6.92 -4.99
CA GLY A 81 -6.79 5.83 -5.62
C GLY A 81 -6.40 4.48 -5.04
N SER A 82 -6.96 3.43 -5.61
CA SER A 82 -6.62 2.07 -5.20
C SER A 82 -5.21 1.71 -5.68
N VAL A 83 -4.57 0.79 -4.95
CA VAL A 83 -3.31 0.19 -5.37
C VAL A 83 -3.52 -1.31 -5.42
N MET A 84 -3.19 -1.89 -6.56
CA MET A 84 -3.26 -3.33 -6.77
C MET A 84 -1.85 -3.89 -6.78
N GLY A 85 -1.72 -5.17 -6.51
CA GLY A 85 -0.43 -5.83 -6.55
C GLY A 85 -0.52 -7.22 -7.13
N ILE A 86 0.57 -7.69 -7.71
CA ILE A 86 0.67 -9.04 -8.22
C ILE A 86 2.07 -9.58 -7.90
N ALA A 87 2.13 -10.81 -7.42
CA ALA A 87 3.38 -11.50 -7.12
C ALA A 87 3.46 -12.74 -8.02
N PRO A 88 3.92 -12.58 -9.27
CA PRO A 88 3.80 -13.65 -10.25
C PRO A 88 4.54 -14.94 -9.88
N ALA A 89 5.66 -14.81 -9.17
CA ALA A 89 6.48 -15.98 -8.83
C ALA A 89 5.94 -16.77 -7.64
N GLY A 90 5.06 -16.16 -6.84
CA GLY A 90 4.50 -16.83 -5.67
C GLY A 90 3.88 -15.84 -4.71
N GLU A 91 2.94 -16.31 -3.94
CA GLU A 91 2.25 -15.47 -2.96
C GLU A 91 3.23 -14.91 -1.94
N THR A 92 3.04 -13.65 -1.57
CA THR A 92 3.92 -12.96 -0.63
C THR A 92 3.11 -11.95 0.17
N SER A 93 3.77 -11.13 0.96
CA SER A 93 3.10 -10.13 1.80
C SER A 93 3.76 -8.78 1.64
N VAL A 94 2.93 -7.73 1.75
CA VAL A 94 3.42 -6.36 1.85
C VAL A 94 2.84 -5.75 3.12
N THR A 95 3.51 -4.73 3.64
CA THR A 95 2.99 -3.96 4.77
C THR A 95 2.60 -2.59 4.26
N VAL A 96 1.37 -2.20 4.54
CA VAL A 96 0.80 -0.94 4.08
C VAL A 96 0.60 -0.05 5.29
N THR A 97 1.05 1.19 5.17
CA THR A 97 0.76 2.22 6.18
C THR A 97 0.05 3.36 5.48
N GLU A 98 -1.14 3.70 5.98
CA GLU A 98 -1.97 4.75 5.42
C GLU A 98 -2.30 5.76 6.50
N VAL A 99 -2.12 7.03 6.22
CA VAL A 99 -2.47 8.09 7.17
C VAL A 99 -3.41 9.12 6.57
#